data_d694e2543f3a91485ecfccd02ced1e2e
#
_entry.id   d694e2543f3a91485ecfccd02ced1e2e
#
_cell.length_a   1.000
_cell.length_b   1.000
_cell.length_c   1.000
_cell.angle_alpha   90.00
_cell.angle_beta   90.00
_cell.angle_gamma   90.00
#
_symmetry.space_group_name_H-M   'P 1'
#
loop_
_entity.id
_entity.type
_entity.pdbx_description
1 polymer ?
#
loop_
_entity_poly.entity_id
_entity_poly.type
_entity_poly.pdbx_seq_one_letter_code
_entity_poly.pdbx_strand_id
1 'polypeptide(L)'
;TANGAKPGTKNEERYKLIIEDNGPGIVKAQIPKIFGKLLYGSKFHSLKQSRGQQGIGISAAGMYGQLTTGQPVTIYSRTGKKNPAHRFQIMLDMKKNEPNILSGDETIWEKDQGTRIEITLTGSYKRGQHSVDNYLEQTAIANPHLHLTYIDPKGEEHLYPNATEELPAEAREIQPHPYGVELGLMARMLKDTKCRNLSSFLKEEFCRVGVKTCEQILAAANLPPRKNPKRLVQDDVRHLLDAIAATRIASPPTDCLSPIGEELVMAGLKSGVEADFYTSVTRPAAVYRGNPFQVEVGLAYGGQLPGDELAKVMRFANRVPLLYQNSACAVTKSVLTSNWRSYGLQQSKGALPTGPLVILVHIASVWV
;
A
#
# COMPACT_ATOMS: atom_id res chain seq x y z
N THR A 1 -14.99 -38.67 9.20
CA THR A 1 -15.22 -38.33 10.63
C THR A 1 -14.37 -37.10 10.96
N ALA A 2 -15.07 -35.95 11.04
CA ALA A 2 -14.50 -34.71 11.51
C ALA A 2 -14.24 -34.81 13.01
N ASN A 3 -13.01 -34.65 13.43
CA ASN A 3 -12.69 -34.49 14.85
C ASN A 3 -11.75 -33.30 15.00
N GLY A 4 -12.18 -32.30 15.77
CA GLY A 4 -11.30 -31.32 16.39
C GLY A 4 -11.47 -29.86 16.05
N ALA A 5 -12.51 -29.43 15.36
CA ALA A 5 -12.85 -28.00 15.29
C ALA A 5 -13.66 -27.62 16.55
N LYS A 6 -13.13 -26.68 17.36
CA LYS A 6 -13.96 -25.96 18.34
C LYS A 6 -15.13 -25.33 17.59
N PRO A 7 -16.35 -25.32 18.11
CA PRO A 7 -17.49 -24.74 17.43
C PRO A 7 -17.21 -23.25 17.24
N GLY A 8 -16.92 -22.86 15.99
CA GLY A 8 -16.96 -21.48 15.53
C GLY A 8 -18.39 -20.96 15.62
N THR A 9 -18.54 -19.66 15.59
CA THR A 9 -19.82 -18.97 15.59
C THR A 9 -20.78 -19.60 14.57
N LYS A 10 -22.05 -19.72 14.88
CA LYS A 10 -23.12 -20.45 14.15
C LYS A 10 -23.28 -20.17 12.64
N ASN A 11 -22.40 -19.37 11.99
CA ASN A 11 -22.51 -18.96 10.60
C ASN A 11 -21.16 -19.00 9.85
N GLU A 12 -20.19 -19.80 10.27
CA GLU A 12 -18.94 -19.96 9.52
C GLU A 12 -19.06 -21.09 8.52
N GLU A 13 -18.80 -20.76 7.25
CA GLU A 13 -18.83 -21.68 6.12
C GLU A 13 -17.43 -21.79 5.49
N ARG A 14 -17.27 -22.80 4.67
CA ARG A 14 -16.02 -23.02 3.94
C ARG A 14 -16.10 -22.36 2.57
N TYR A 15 -15.20 -21.42 2.31
CA TYR A 15 -15.11 -20.70 1.04
C TYR A 15 -13.82 -21.03 0.31
N LYS A 16 -13.88 -21.02 -1.01
CA LYS A 16 -12.72 -21.01 -1.89
C LYS A 16 -12.59 -19.63 -2.52
N LEU A 17 -11.59 -18.87 -2.11
CA LEU A 17 -11.24 -17.58 -2.67
C LEU A 17 -10.32 -17.81 -3.88
N ILE A 18 -10.69 -17.24 -5.02
CA ILE A 18 -9.90 -17.26 -6.25
C ILE A 18 -9.66 -15.82 -6.67
N ILE A 19 -8.39 -15.46 -6.88
CA ILE A 19 -7.99 -14.16 -7.44
C ILE A 19 -7.12 -14.45 -8.65
N GLU A 20 -7.47 -13.87 -9.79
CA GLU A 20 -6.74 -14.02 -11.04
C GLU A 20 -6.47 -12.64 -11.65
N ASP A 21 -5.27 -12.42 -12.13
CA ASP A 21 -4.84 -11.21 -12.82
C ASP A 21 -4.18 -11.52 -14.17
N ASN A 22 -4.10 -10.52 -15.04
CA ASN A 22 -3.39 -10.53 -16.31
C ASN A 22 -2.04 -9.78 -16.25
N GLY A 23 -1.50 -9.62 -15.05
CA GLY A 23 -0.23 -8.96 -14.80
C GLY A 23 1.00 -9.70 -15.36
N PRO A 24 2.22 -9.27 -15.05
CA PRO A 24 3.45 -9.85 -15.62
C PRO A 24 3.75 -11.27 -15.13
N GLY A 25 2.95 -11.84 -14.24
CA GLY A 25 3.22 -13.11 -13.61
C GLY A 25 4.40 -13.09 -12.64
N ILE A 26 4.68 -14.23 -12.02
CA ILE A 26 5.73 -14.42 -11.02
C ILE A 26 6.74 -15.46 -11.53
N VAL A 27 8.02 -15.12 -11.47
CA VAL A 27 9.11 -16.04 -11.84
C VAL A 27 9.08 -17.28 -10.94
N LYS A 28 9.21 -18.47 -11.51
CA LYS A 28 9.13 -19.77 -10.82
C LYS A 28 9.85 -19.81 -9.48
N ALA A 29 11.11 -19.37 -9.44
CA ALA A 29 11.94 -19.40 -8.24
C ALA A 29 11.46 -18.47 -7.11
N GLN A 30 10.59 -17.49 -7.41
CA GLN A 30 10.06 -16.53 -6.44
C GLN A 30 8.73 -16.99 -5.83
N ILE A 31 7.95 -17.82 -6.54
CA ILE A 31 6.62 -18.25 -6.09
C ILE A 31 6.66 -18.83 -4.67
N PRO A 32 7.50 -19.83 -4.34
CA PRO A 32 7.52 -20.39 -3.00
C PRO A 32 7.87 -19.36 -1.92
N LYS A 33 8.78 -18.44 -2.23
CA LYS A 33 9.23 -17.42 -1.27
C LYS A 33 8.15 -16.39 -0.97
N ILE A 34 7.39 -15.95 -1.99
CA ILE A 34 6.32 -14.96 -1.85
C ILE A 34 5.16 -15.52 -1.03
N PHE A 35 4.77 -16.77 -1.27
CA PHE A 35 3.58 -17.36 -0.65
C PHE A 35 3.87 -18.16 0.63
N GLY A 36 5.10 -18.65 0.80
CA GLY A 36 5.47 -19.52 1.91
C GLY A 36 6.50 -18.93 2.88
N LYS A 37 6.78 -17.62 2.83
CA LYS A 37 7.70 -16.95 3.75
C LYS A 37 7.19 -15.59 4.16
N LEU A 38 7.01 -15.36 5.47
CA LEU A 38 6.65 -14.04 6.01
C LEU A 38 7.81 -13.05 5.83
N LEU A 39 7.47 -11.78 5.61
CA LEU A 39 8.40 -10.66 5.42
C LEU A 39 9.25 -10.75 4.14
N TYR A 40 8.99 -11.74 3.28
CA TYR A 40 9.70 -11.83 2.01
C TYR A 40 9.21 -10.75 1.04
N GLY A 41 10.18 -10.05 0.41
CA GLY A 41 9.87 -8.92 -0.46
C GLY A 41 9.41 -7.67 0.29
N SER A 42 9.67 -7.58 1.61
CA SER A 42 9.46 -6.35 2.37
C SER A 42 10.26 -5.19 1.74
N LYS A 43 9.62 -4.02 1.64
CA LYS A 43 10.17 -2.84 0.96
C LYS A 43 10.54 -1.74 1.95
N PHE A 44 10.90 -2.11 3.19
CA PHE A 44 11.26 -1.14 4.24
C PHE A 44 12.45 -0.25 3.91
N HIS A 45 13.27 -0.65 2.94
CA HIS A 45 14.45 0.11 2.51
C HIS A 45 14.23 0.87 1.20
N SER A 46 13.09 0.67 0.53
CA SER A 46 12.78 1.31 -0.74
C SER A 46 11.90 2.54 -0.53
N LEU A 47 12.43 3.71 -0.85
CA LEU A 47 11.70 4.97 -0.77
C LEU A 47 10.98 5.25 -2.09
N LYS A 48 9.99 4.42 -2.38
CA LYS A 48 9.02 4.66 -3.44
C LYS A 48 7.64 4.22 -2.99
N GLN A 49 6.62 4.92 -3.43
CA GLN A 49 5.24 4.51 -3.20
C GLN A 49 5.05 3.08 -3.71
N SER A 50 4.58 2.21 -2.84
CA SER A 50 4.34 0.81 -3.19
C SER A 50 3.22 0.24 -2.34
N ARG A 51 2.64 -0.86 -2.80
CA ARG A 51 1.73 -1.70 -2.02
C ARG A 51 2.49 -2.86 -1.41
N GLY A 52 1.98 -3.38 -0.29
CA GLY A 52 2.58 -4.56 0.35
C GLY A 52 3.98 -4.33 0.92
N GLN A 53 4.22 -3.19 1.56
CA GLN A 53 5.53 -2.82 2.11
C GLN A 53 6.10 -3.84 3.10
N GLN A 54 5.25 -4.48 3.89
CA GLN A 54 5.68 -5.42 4.93
C GLN A 54 5.98 -6.82 4.40
N GLY A 55 5.45 -7.21 3.21
CA GLY A 55 5.64 -8.56 2.67
C GLY A 55 4.95 -9.67 3.48
N ILE A 56 3.83 -9.36 4.16
CA ILE A 56 3.10 -10.34 4.98
C ILE A 56 1.68 -10.63 4.48
N GLY A 57 1.06 -9.77 3.68
CA GLY A 57 -0.36 -9.85 3.36
C GLY A 57 -0.77 -11.20 2.76
N ILE A 58 -0.14 -11.61 1.69
CA ILE A 58 -0.51 -12.86 1.00
C ILE A 58 -0.09 -14.10 1.79
N SER A 59 1.07 -14.07 2.46
CA SER A 59 1.52 -15.17 3.30
C SER A 59 0.60 -15.35 4.50
N ALA A 60 0.11 -14.25 5.11
CA ALA A 60 -0.86 -14.29 6.21
C ALA A 60 -2.23 -14.81 5.75
N ALA A 61 -2.69 -14.45 4.56
CA ALA A 61 -3.92 -14.99 3.98
C ALA A 61 -3.82 -16.51 3.75
N GLY A 62 -2.70 -16.96 3.18
CA GLY A 62 -2.42 -18.38 3.01
C GLY A 62 -2.32 -19.13 4.34
N MET A 63 -1.67 -18.54 5.34
CA MET A 63 -1.58 -19.10 6.69
C MET A 63 -2.97 -19.20 7.35
N TYR A 64 -3.84 -18.21 7.20
CA TYR A 64 -5.21 -18.28 7.71
C TYR A 64 -5.99 -19.43 7.06
N GLY A 65 -5.91 -19.59 5.74
CA GLY A 65 -6.50 -20.73 5.03
C GLY A 65 -5.98 -22.08 5.56
N GLN A 66 -4.67 -22.19 5.73
CA GLN A 66 -4.02 -23.38 6.29
C GLN A 66 -4.48 -23.70 7.72
N LEU A 67 -4.57 -22.69 8.60
CA LEU A 67 -5.00 -22.86 9.99
C LEU A 67 -6.46 -23.26 10.11
N THR A 68 -7.33 -22.73 9.24
CA THR A 68 -8.77 -22.96 9.32
C THR A 68 -9.23 -24.22 8.59
N THR A 69 -8.51 -24.65 7.54
CA THR A 69 -8.94 -25.76 6.68
C THR A 69 -7.92 -26.87 6.48
N GLY A 70 -6.67 -26.67 6.87
CA GLY A 70 -5.55 -27.58 6.60
C GLY A 70 -5.15 -27.64 5.12
N GLN A 71 -5.69 -26.78 4.25
CA GLN A 71 -5.44 -26.82 2.81
C GLN A 71 -4.25 -25.92 2.43
N PRO A 72 -3.46 -26.31 1.42
CA PRO A 72 -2.42 -25.46 0.86
C PRO A 72 -3.01 -24.31 0.04
N VAL A 73 -2.20 -23.26 -0.14
CA VAL A 73 -2.45 -22.27 -1.19
C VAL A 73 -2.05 -22.87 -2.54
N THR A 74 -2.92 -22.74 -3.54
CA THR A 74 -2.60 -23.12 -4.92
C THR A 74 -2.34 -21.87 -5.74
N ILE A 75 -1.22 -21.85 -6.46
CA ILE A 75 -0.78 -20.72 -7.26
C ILE A 75 -0.52 -21.19 -8.69
N TYR A 76 -1.10 -20.51 -9.68
CA TYR A 76 -0.74 -20.62 -11.08
C TYR A 76 -0.08 -19.31 -11.48
N SER A 77 1.03 -19.39 -12.23
CA SER A 77 1.67 -18.19 -12.75
C SER A 77 2.41 -18.46 -14.05
N ARG A 78 2.36 -17.45 -14.94
CA ARG A 78 3.04 -17.43 -16.22
C ARG A 78 3.55 -16.03 -16.50
N THR A 79 4.83 -15.91 -16.87
CA THR A 79 5.50 -14.62 -17.09
C THR A 79 5.50 -14.16 -18.55
N GLY A 80 4.73 -14.80 -19.40
CA GLY A 80 4.57 -14.44 -20.80
C GLY A 80 4.33 -15.67 -21.68
N LYS A 81 3.78 -15.45 -22.86
CA LYS A 81 3.33 -16.50 -23.80
C LYS A 81 4.42 -17.53 -24.16
N LYS A 82 5.69 -17.10 -24.19
CA LYS A 82 6.83 -17.97 -24.55
C LYS A 82 7.34 -18.81 -23.37
N ASN A 83 6.90 -18.51 -22.16
CA ASN A 83 7.33 -19.21 -20.95
C ASN A 83 6.29 -20.25 -20.54
N PRO A 84 6.70 -21.36 -19.90
CA PRO A 84 5.76 -22.33 -19.36
C PRO A 84 4.99 -21.72 -18.20
N ALA A 85 3.75 -22.14 -18.02
CA ALA A 85 2.99 -21.88 -16.80
C ALA A 85 3.41 -22.86 -15.71
N HIS A 86 3.42 -22.40 -14.47
CA HIS A 86 3.75 -23.21 -13.31
C HIS A 86 2.57 -23.25 -12.32
N ARG A 87 2.33 -24.44 -11.75
CA ARG A 87 1.37 -24.64 -10.68
C ARG A 87 2.10 -25.07 -9.41
N PHE A 88 1.88 -24.36 -8.31
CA PHE A 88 2.43 -24.68 -7.01
C PHE A 88 1.32 -24.93 -6.00
N GLN A 89 1.56 -25.88 -5.08
CA GLN A 89 0.80 -26.03 -3.85
C GLN A 89 1.76 -25.86 -2.67
N ILE A 90 1.49 -24.84 -1.84
CA ILE A 90 2.44 -24.37 -0.82
C ILE A 90 1.72 -24.26 0.52
N MET A 91 2.38 -24.71 1.56
CA MET A 91 2.05 -24.45 2.96
C MET A 91 3.17 -23.65 3.60
N LEU A 92 2.85 -22.82 4.58
CA LEU A 92 3.85 -22.12 5.37
C LEU A 92 4.28 -22.99 6.57
N ASP A 93 5.57 -23.33 6.68
CA ASP A 93 6.14 -23.83 7.94
C ASP A 93 6.31 -22.68 8.93
N MET A 94 5.35 -22.53 9.85
CA MET A 94 5.33 -21.44 10.82
C MET A 94 6.49 -21.44 11.80
N LYS A 95 7.11 -22.62 12.06
CA LYS A 95 8.24 -22.71 12.99
C LYS A 95 9.54 -22.22 12.35
N LYS A 96 9.73 -22.55 11.07
CA LYS A 96 10.96 -22.20 10.34
C LYS A 96 10.82 -20.92 9.51
N ASN A 97 9.58 -20.42 9.31
CA ASN A 97 9.27 -19.37 8.38
C ASN A 97 9.77 -19.68 6.96
N GLU A 98 9.52 -20.90 6.50
CA GLU A 98 9.95 -21.38 5.18
C GLU A 98 8.79 -22.02 4.41
N PRO A 99 8.84 -22.00 3.08
CA PRO A 99 7.84 -22.65 2.25
C PRO A 99 7.97 -24.18 2.34
N ASN A 100 6.87 -24.85 2.67
CA ASN A 100 6.71 -26.30 2.46
C ASN A 100 6.01 -26.50 1.12
N ILE A 101 6.76 -26.91 0.10
CA ILE A 101 6.29 -27.11 -1.26
C ILE A 101 5.76 -28.52 -1.40
N LEU A 102 4.45 -28.68 -1.60
CA LEU A 102 3.80 -29.98 -1.80
C LEU A 102 3.86 -30.42 -3.26
N SER A 103 3.75 -29.45 -4.19
CA SER A 103 3.95 -29.65 -5.62
C SER A 103 4.43 -28.35 -6.29
N GLY A 104 5.17 -28.46 -7.40
CA GLY A 104 5.73 -27.29 -8.11
C GLY A 104 6.09 -27.62 -9.56
N ASP A 105 5.06 -27.95 -10.39
CA ASP A 105 5.21 -28.50 -11.70
C ASP A 105 4.84 -27.50 -12.79
N GLU A 106 5.31 -27.77 -14.02
CA GLU A 106 4.78 -27.12 -15.21
C GLU A 106 3.35 -27.58 -15.44
N THR A 107 2.52 -26.68 -15.93
CA THR A 107 1.11 -26.94 -16.17
C THR A 107 0.62 -26.26 -17.44
N ILE A 108 -0.50 -26.73 -17.96
CA ILE A 108 -1.20 -26.05 -19.05
C ILE A 108 -2.09 -24.98 -18.42
N TRP A 109 -1.98 -23.76 -18.90
CA TRP A 109 -2.83 -22.64 -18.53
C TRP A 109 -3.10 -21.77 -19.77
N GLU A 110 -4.37 -21.50 -20.03
CA GLU A 110 -4.81 -20.82 -21.26
C GLU A 110 -4.39 -19.35 -21.34
N LYS A 111 -4.08 -18.72 -20.20
CA LYS A 111 -3.66 -17.32 -20.15
C LYS A 111 -2.22 -17.16 -20.67
N ASP A 112 -1.99 -16.13 -21.46
CA ASP A 112 -0.67 -15.81 -22.01
C ASP A 112 0.31 -15.36 -20.89
N GLN A 113 -0.21 -14.66 -19.86
CA GLN A 113 0.53 -14.22 -18.67
C GLN A 113 -0.43 -13.92 -17.53
N GLY A 114 0.10 -13.81 -16.31
CA GLY A 114 -0.66 -13.45 -15.12
C GLY A 114 -0.39 -14.34 -13.93
N THR A 115 -1.20 -14.15 -12.88
CA THR A 115 -1.18 -14.97 -11.67
C THR A 115 -2.58 -15.32 -11.24
N ARG A 116 -2.81 -16.57 -10.82
CA ARG A 116 -4.03 -17.04 -10.18
C ARG A 116 -3.69 -17.66 -8.85
N ILE A 117 -4.40 -17.24 -7.82
CA ILE A 117 -4.23 -17.69 -6.44
C ILE A 117 -5.53 -18.29 -5.96
N GLU A 118 -5.47 -19.47 -5.34
CA GLU A 118 -6.62 -20.14 -4.75
C GLU A 118 -6.33 -20.43 -3.28
N ILE A 119 -7.19 -19.92 -2.40
CA ILE A 119 -7.12 -20.13 -0.96
C ILE A 119 -8.45 -20.67 -0.47
N THR A 120 -8.43 -21.82 0.20
CA THR A 120 -9.61 -22.33 0.90
C THR A 120 -9.54 -21.90 2.36
N LEU A 121 -10.60 -21.28 2.87
CA LEU A 121 -10.66 -20.75 4.22
C LEU A 121 -12.06 -20.94 4.82
N THR A 122 -12.14 -20.84 6.14
CA THR A 122 -13.43 -20.79 6.87
C THR A 122 -13.73 -19.34 7.23
N GLY A 123 -14.95 -18.89 7.00
CA GLY A 123 -15.38 -17.53 7.30
C GLY A 123 -16.87 -17.34 7.18
N SER A 124 -17.33 -16.10 7.22
CA SER A 124 -18.73 -15.74 6.97
C SER A 124 -18.80 -14.61 5.93
N TYR A 125 -19.61 -14.81 4.90
CA TYR A 125 -19.89 -13.78 3.92
C TYR A 125 -21.02 -12.88 4.40
N LYS A 126 -20.76 -11.57 4.42
CA LYS A 126 -21.75 -10.54 4.77
C LYS A 126 -21.58 -9.36 3.82
N ARG A 127 -22.68 -8.81 3.33
CA ARG A 127 -22.71 -7.55 2.58
C ARG A 127 -22.71 -6.34 3.54
N GLY A 128 -22.38 -5.16 3.04
CA GLY A 128 -22.40 -3.90 3.78
C GLY A 128 -21.01 -3.34 4.09
N GLN A 129 -20.92 -2.47 5.08
CA GLN A 129 -19.64 -1.90 5.51
C GLN A 129 -18.64 -3.00 5.92
N HIS A 130 -17.39 -2.86 5.54
CA HIS A 130 -16.31 -3.81 5.80
C HIS A 130 -16.46 -5.17 5.10
N SER A 131 -17.35 -5.29 4.10
CA SER A 131 -17.48 -6.49 3.28
C SER A 131 -16.45 -6.54 2.15
N VAL A 132 -16.35 -7.73 1.52
CA VAL A 132 -15.57 -7.92 0.30
C VAL A 132 -16.13 -7.05 -0.82
N ASP A 133 -17.47 -7.00 -0.96
CA ASP A 133 -18.16 -6.18 -1.96
C ASP A 133 -17.75 -4.71 -1.84
N ASN A 134 -17.86 -4.15 -0.63
CA ASN A 134 -17.49 -2.76 -0.37
C ASN A 134 -15.99 -2.49 -0.61
N TYR A 135 -15.12 -3.47 -0.31
CA TYR A 135 -13.69 -3.37 -0.60
C TYR A 135 -13.41 -3.32 -2.10
N LEU A 136 -14.07 -4.17 -2.89
CA LEU A 136 -13.87 -4.26 -4.34
C LEU A 136 -14.45 -3.03 -5.05
N GLU A 137 -15.66 -2.57 -4.66
CA GLU A 137 -16.25 -1.30 -5.12
C GLU A 137 -15.27 -0.13 -4.93
N GLN A 138 -14.76 0.04 -3.71
CA GLN A 138 -13.80 1.11 -3.43
C GLN A 138 -12.46 0.90 -4.16
N THR A 139 -12.03 -0.35 -4.34
CA THR A 139 -10.82 -0.65 -5.12
C THR A 139 -10.98 -0.21 -6.58
N ALA A 140 -12.14 -0.45 -7.20
CA ALA A 140 -12.42 0.01 -8.56
C ALA A 140 -12.40 1.54 -8.65
N ILE A 141 -13.03 2.25 -7.70
CA ILE A 141 -13.05 3.72 -7.64
C ILE A 141 -11.62 4.30 -7.56
N ALA A 142 -10.76 3.75 -6.73
CA ALA A 142 -9.39 4.25 -6.56
C ALA A 142 -8.40 3.78 -7.64
N ASN A 143 -8.82 2.84 -8.50
CA ASN A 143 -8.03 2.28 -9.58
C ASN A 143 -8.85 2.26 -10.89
N PRO A 144 -9.17 3.42 -11.46
CA PRO A 144 -10.09 3.54 -12.59
C PRO A 144 -9.59 2.85 -13.88
N HIS A 145 -8.34 2.40 -13.93
CA HIS A 145 -7.77 1.57 -14.99
C HIS A 145 -8.05 0.07 -14.85
N LEU A 146 -8.59 -0.36 -13.70
CA LEU A 146 -8.92 -1.78 -13.49
C LEU A 146 -10.25 -2.13 -14.14
N HIS A 147 -10.25 -3.20 -14.94
CA HIS A 147 -11.43 -3.95 -15.28
C HIS A 147 -11.54 -5.10 -14.26
N LEU A 148 -12.54 -5.05 -13.38
CA LEU A 148 -12.69 -6.02 -12.31
C LEU A 148 -14.01 -6.77 -12.44
N THR A 149 -13.94 -8.09 -12.46
CA THR A 149 -15.11 -8.97 -12.38
C THR A 149 -15.08 -9.68 -11.03
N TYR A 150 -16.15 -9.59 -10.28
CA TYR A 150 -16.32 -10.29 -9.01
C TYR A 150 -17.51 -11.22 -9.06
N ILE A 151 -17.31 -12.48 -8.73
CA ILE A 151 -18.38 -13.46 -8.57
C ILE A 151 -18.52 -13.71 -7.07
N ASP A 152 -19.68 -13.37 -6.53
CA ASP A 152 -19.95 -13.53 -5.10
C ASP A 152 -20.23 -14.99 -4.72
N PRO A 153 -20.30 -15.35 -3.42
CA PRO A 153 -20.59 -16.72 -2.99
C PRO A 153 -21.96 -17.26 -3.41
N LYS A 154 -22.87 -16.39 -3.87
CA LYS A 154 -24.19 -16.81 -4.41
C LYS A 154 -24.14 -17.06 -5.91
N GLY A 155 -23.01 -16.77 -6.57
CA GLY A 155 -22.83 -16.87 -8.01
C GLY A 155 -23.31 -15.63 -8.77
N GLU A 156 -23.60 -14.52 -8.08
CA GLU A 156 -23.93 -13.24 -8.74
C GLU A 156 -22.64 -12.60 -9.26
N GLU A 157 -22.66 -12.18 -10.52
CA GLU A 157 -21.54 -11.50 -11.16
C GLU A 157 -21.68 -9.99 -11.03
N HIS A 158 -20.64 -9.35 -10.50
CA HIS A 158 -20.51 -7.91 -10.36
C HIS A 158 -19.39 -7.42 -11.24
N LEU A 159 -19.71 -6.58 -12.23
CA LEU A 159 -18.76 -6.03 -13.17
C LEU A 159 -18.44 -4.57 -12.82
N TYR A 160 -17.15 -4.27 -12.67
CA TYR A 160 -16.63 -2.92 -12.51
C TYR A 160 -15.76 -2.61 -13.74
N PRO A 161 -16.34 -1.97 -14.77
CA PRO A 161 -15.59 -1.64 -15.98
C PRO A 161 -14.53 -0.57 -15.66
N ASN A 162 -13.43 -0.61 -16.38
CA ASN A 162 -12.43 0.45 -16.30
C ASN A 162 -12.99 1.77 -16.86
N ALA A 163 -12.68 2.88 -16.19
CA ALA A 163 -13.05 4.23 -16.63
C ALA A 163 -11.94 4.85 -17.51
N THR A 164 -10.79 4.25 -17.62
CA THR A 164 -9.64 4.68 -18.43
C THR A 164 -8.75 3.52 -18.81
N GLU A 165 -8.07 3.65 -19.94
CA GLU A 165 -6.98 2.75 -20.36
C GLU A 165 -5.60 3.22 -19.86
N GLU A 166 -5.52 4.42 -19.30
CA GLU A 166 -4.28 4.99 -18.81
C GLU A 166 -3.80 4.29 -17.54
N LEU A 167 -2.61 3.70 -17.61
CA LEU A 167 -1.99 3.07 -16.44
C LEU A 167 -1.39 4.12 -15.51
N PRO A 168 -1.37 3.88 -14.20
CA PRO A 168 -0.73 4.78 -13.23
C PRO A 168 0.74 5.02 -13.58
N ALA A 169 1.20 6.26 -13.42
CA ALA A 169 2.60 6.59 -13.53
C ALA A 169 3.42 5.75 -12.54
N GLU A 170 4.52 5.16 -13.00
CA GLU A 170 5.37 4.36 -12.14
C GLU A 170 6.15 5.26 -11.18
N ALA A 171 6.00 5.02 -9.87
CA ALA A 171 6.81 5.69 -8.85
C ALA A 171 8.29 5.29 -8.97
N ARG A 172 9.20 6.24 -8.90
CA ARG A 172 10.65 6.03 -8.95
C ARG A 172 11.25 5.99 -7.56
N GLU A 173 12.17 5.08 -7.33
CA GLU A 173 12.88 5.04 -6.04
C GLU A 173 13.78 6.26 -5.89
N ILE A 174 13.73 6.89 -4.71
CA ILE A 174 14.60 8.00 -4.34
C ILE A 174 15.54 7.58 -3.20
N GLN A 175 16.67 8.27 -3.10
CA GLN A 175 17.51 8.16 -1.92
C GLN A 175 16.84 8.83 -0.70
N PRO A 176 17.12 8.36 0.54
CA PRO A 176 16.58 8.97 1.74
C PRO A 176 16.97 10.45 1.83
N HIS A 177 16.02 11.26 2.30
CA HIS A 177 16.34 12.62 2.66
C HIS A 177 16.98 12.65 4.06
N PRO A 178 18.04 13.44 4.32
CA PRO A 178 18.71 13.44 5.61
C PRO A 178 17.80 13.67 6.81
N TYR A 179 16.76 14.52 6.68
CA TYR A 179 15.78 14.77 7.75
C TYR A 179 14.88 13.58 8.09
N GLY A 180 14.83 12.57 7.25
CA GLY A 180 14.03 11.36 7.45
C GLY A 180 14.77 10.22 8.13
N VAL A 181 16.07 10.40 8.41
CA VAL A 181 16.94 9.34 8.93
C VAL A 181 17.17 9.52 10.43
N GLU A 182 16.69 8.57 11.21
CA GLU A 182 16.86 8.53 12.66
C GLU A 182 18.20 7.88 13.06
N LEU A 183 18.61 8.05 14.34
CA LEU A 183 19.91 7.61 14.89
C LEU A 183 20.22 6.14 14.56
N GLY A 184 19.28 5.24 14.77
CA GLY A 184 19.49 3.80 14.53
C GLY A 184 19.70 3.46 13.06
N LEU A 185 18.94 4.13 12.16
CA LEU A 185 19.08 3.96 10.72
C LEU A 185 20.41 4.57 10.23
N MET A 186 20.75 5.77 10.69
CA MET A 186 22.03 6.43 10.36
C MET A 186 23.22 5.55 10.76
N ALA A 187 23.21 5.00 11.98
CA ALA A 187 24.27 4.12 12.46
C ALA A 187 24.41 2.84 11.60
N ARG A 188 23.28 2.29 11.13
CA ARG A 188 23.28 1.14 10.21
C ARG A 188 23.84 1.54 8.84
N MET A 189 23.34 2.62 8.24
CA MET A 189 23.82 3.11 6.95
C MET A 189 25.33 3.34 6.96
N LEU A 190 25.88 3.95 8.02
CA LEU A 190 27.31 4.17 8.18
C LEU A 190 28.14 2.87 8.26
N LYS A 191 27.56 1.80 8.83
CA LYS A 191 28.22 0.48 8.89
C LYS A 191 28.16 -0.27 7.57
N ASP A 192 27.03 -0.17 6.85
CA ASP A 192 26.75 -0.97 5.66
C ASP A 192 27.26 -0.33 4.38
N THR A 193 27.51 1.00 4.39
CA THR A 193 27.94 1.75 3.20
C THR A 193 29.23 1.21 2.58
N LYS A 194 29.31 1.34 1.26
CA LYS A 194 30.53 1.08 0.48
C LYS A 194 31.42 2.31 0.35
N CYS A 195 30.95 3.47 0.77
CA CYS A 195 31.70 4.73 0.70
C CYS A 195 32.93 4.70 1.61
N ARG A 196 34.05 5.19 1.12
CA ARG A 196 35.32 5.18 1.85
C ARG A 196 35.48 6.35 2.84
N ASN A 197 34.72 7.41 2.68
CA ASN A 197 34.80 8.63 3.47
C ASN A 197 33.39 9.26 3.66
N LEU A 198 33.27 10.16 4.65
CA LEU A 198 32.00 10.81 5.00
C LEU A 198 31.46 11.72 3.88
N SER A 199 32.35 12.39 3.15
CA SER A 199 31.93 13.26 2.06
C SER A 199 31.24 12.47 0.94
N SER A 200 31.79 11.31 0.55
CA SER A 200 31.13 10.42 -0.41
C SER A 200 29.83 9.84 0.17
N PHE A 201 29.85 9.38 1.42
CA PHE A 201 28.68 8.85 2.10
C PHE A 201 27.49 9.82 2.06
N LEU A 202 27.70 11.08 2.46
CA LEU A 202 26.63 12.07 2.50
C LEU A 202 26.10 12.41 1.10
N LYS A 203 26.96 12.42 0.08
CA LYS A 203 26.56 12.77 -1.29
C LYS A 203 25.92 11.62 -2.07
N GLU A 204 26.29 10.37 -1.77
CA GLU A 204 25.86 9.20 -2.53
C GLU A 204 24.69 8.46 -1.89
N GLU A 205 24.58 8.50 -0.55
CA GLU A 205 23.52 7.78 0.17
C GLU A 205 22.28 8.66 0.46
N PHE A 206 22.35 9.98 0.19
CA PHE A 206 21.26 10.91 0.46
C PHE A 206 20.88 11.75 -0.75
N CYS A 207 19.58 11.97 -0.94
CA CYS A 207 19.11 12.95 -1.91
C CYS A 207 19.37 14.38 -1.40
N ARG A 208 19.48 15.33 -2.33
CA ARG A 208 19.63 16.77 -2.07
C ARG A 208 20.90 17.18 -1.30
N VAL A 209 21.86 16.31 -1.15
CA VAL A 209 23.15 16.61 -0.53
C VAL A 209 24.23 16.77 -1.61
N GLY A 210 24.39 17.98 -2.11
CA GLY A 210 25.48 18.36 -3.00
C GLY A 210 26.77 18.70 -2.23
N VAL A 211 27.79 19.11 -2.95
CA VAL A 211 29.13 19.45 -2.38
C VAL A 211 29.02 20.51 -1.27
N LYS A 212 28.34 21.62 -1.54
CA LYS A 212 28.19 22.74 -0.59
C LYS A 212 27.43 22.32 0.67
N THR A 213 26.32 21.58 0.52
CA THR A 213 25.53 21.08 1.66
C THR A 213 26.31 20.08 2.48
N CYS A 214 27.07 19.19 1.83
CA CYS A 214 27.95 18.24 2.50
C CYS A 214 29.02 18.95 3.34
N GLU A 215 29.69 19.96 2.81
CA GLU A 215 30.69 20.77 3.52
C GLU A 215 30.09 21.48 4.74
N GLN A 216 28.92 22.08 4.59
CA GLN A 216 28.17 22.70 5.70
C GLN A 216 27.84 21.73 6.82
N ILE A 217 27.31 20.54 6.48
CA ILE A 217 27.00 19.51 7.47
C ILE A 217 28.24 19.04 8.21
N LEU A 218 29.31 18.72 7.48
CA LEU A 218 30.54 18.22 8.09
C LEU A 218 31.25 19.26 8.95
N ALA A 219 31.23 20.52 8.54
CA ALA A 219 31.77 21.64 9.33
C ALA A 219 30.97 21.84 10.63
N ALA A 220 29.62 21.83 10.54
CA ALA A 220 28.76 21.96 11.71
C ALA A 220 28.88 20.76 12.68
N ALA A 221 29.09 19.55 12.15
CA ALA A 221 29.31 18.35 12.95
C ALA A 221 30.75 18.25 13.54
N ASN A 222 31.65 19.12 13.13
CA ASN A 222 33.09 19.04 13.45
C ASN A 222 33.69 17.68 13.07
N LEU A 223 33.32 17.16 11.90
CA LEU A 223 33.79 15.87 11.40
C LEU A 223 34.64 16.03 10.13
N PRO A 224 35.85 15.40 10.07
CA PRO A 224 36.68 15.47 8.88
C PRO A 224 36.03 14.80 7.66
N PRO A 225 36.01 15.43 6.47
CA PRO A 225 35.41 14.87 5.26
C PRO A 225 35.96 13.50 4.85
N ARG A 226 37.24 13.25 5.15
CA ARG A 226 37.93 12.00 4.81
C ARG A 226 37.80 10.91 5.87
N LYS A 227 37.11 11.16 7.01
CA LYS A 227 36.90 10.15 8.06
C LYS A 227 36.10 8.96 7.48
N ASN A 228 36.55 7.75 7.82
CA ASN A 228 35.84 6.54 7.38
C ASN A 228 34.48 6.42 8.10
N PRO A 229 33.34 6.29 7.39
CA PRO A 229 32.00 6.18 7.98
C PRO A 229 31.89 5.07 9.04
N LYS A 230 32.51 3.92 8.79
CA LYS A 230 32.48 2.74 9.68
C LYS A 230 33.22 2.94 11.01
N ARG A 231 34.01 4.01 11.15
CA ARG A 231 34.78 4.35 12.35
C ARG A 231 34.14 5.44 13.20
N LEU A 232 32.90 5.87 12.87
CA LEU A 232 32.20 6.84 13.71
C LEU A 232 31.73 6.16 15.00
N VAL A 233 31.98 6.84 16.13
CA VAL A 233 31.42 6.47 17.44
C VAL A 233 30.02 7.07 17.58
N GLN A 234 29.27 6.63 18.57
CA GLN A 234 27.87 7.02 18.75
C GLN A 234 27.68 8.54 18.88
N ASP A 235 28.63 9.22 19.53
CA ASP A 235 28.59 10.68 19.68
C ASP A 235 28.85 11.41 18.34
N ASP A 236 29.74 10.91 17.51
CA ASP A 236 29.93 11.42 16.14
C ASP A 236 28.63 11.35 15.34
N VAL A 237 27.88 10.23 15.48
CA VAL A 237 26.61 10.04 14.77
C VAL A 237 25.54 11.02 15.25
N ARG A 238 25.48 11.31 16.56
CA ARG A 238 24.59 12.34 17.12
C ARG A 238 24.96 13.73 16.59
N HIS A 239 26.24 14.12 16.67
CA HIS A 239 26.70 15.39 16.13
C HIS A 239 26.39 15.55 14.64
N LEU A 240 26.51 14.45 13.87
CA LEU A 240 26.14 14.44 12.45
C LEU A 240 24.64 14.70 12.24
N LEU A 241 23.77 14.06 13.02
CA LEU A 241 22.33 14.27 12.95
C LEU A 241 21.93 15.69 13.38
N ASP A 242 22.53 16.21 14.45
CA ASP A 242 22.28 17.57 14.91
C ASP A 242 22.71 18.60 13.85
N ALA A 243 23.84 18.38 13.22
CA ALA A 243 24.33 19.20 12.12
C ALA A 243 23.40 19.13 10.89
N ILE A 244 22.90 17.94 10.55
CA ILE A 244 21.90 17.77 9.50
C ILE A 244 20.63 18.57 9.84
N ALA A 245 20.11 18.45 11.06
CA ALA A 245 18.91 19.15 11.49
C ALA A 245 19.07 20.69 11.45
N ALA A 246 20.27 21.20 11.73
CA ALA A 246 20.61 22.62 11.68
C ALA A 246 20.93 23.14 10.26
N THR A 247 21.21 22.27 9.31
CA THR A 247 21.57 22.65 7.93
C THR A 247 20.31 22.73 7.06
N ARG A 248 20.14 23.85 6.31
CA ARG A 248 19.03 23.98 5.37
C ARG A 248 19.27 23.12 4.12
N ILE A 249 18.46 22.08 3.96
CA ILE A 249 18.49 21.15 2.81
C ILE A 249 17.21 21.33 1.98
N ALA A 250 17.33 21.34 0.66
CA ALA A 250 16.18 21.43 -0.24
C ALA A 250 15.26 20.20 -0.09
N SER A 251 13.95 20.36 -0.30
CA SER A 251 12.98 19.28 -0.22
C SER A 251 13.34 18.11 -1.15
N PRO A 252 13.02 16.84 -0.74
CA PRO A 252 13.29 15.67 -1.55
C PRO A 252 12.55 15.72 -2.90
N PRO A 253 12.97 14.91 -3.89
CA PRO A 253 12.20 14.71 -5.10
C PRO A 253 10.83 14.06 -4.78
N THR A 254 9.83 14.29 -5.62
CA THR A 254 8.46 13.78 -5.43
C THR A 254 8.05 12.74 -6.46
N ASP A 255 8.92 12.38 -7.38
CA ASP A 255 8.76 11.35 -8.40
C ASP A 255 8.71 9.91 -7.82
N CYS A 256 8.95 9.78 -6.52
CA CYS A 256 8.66 8.58 -5.75
C CYS A 256 7.16 8.37 -5.44
N LEU A 257 6.30 9.33 -5.76
CA LEU A 257 4.86 9.26 -5.58
C LEU A 257 4.16 8.96 -6.91
N SER A 258 3.03 8.26 -6.83
CA SER A 258 2.13 7.98 -7.95
C SER A 258 0.69 8.28 -7.51
N PRO A 259 0.29 9.55 -7.48
CA PRO A 259 -1.09 9.94 -7.16
C PRO A 259 -2.07 9.37 -8.20
N ILE A 260 -3.35 9.36 -7.89
CA ILE A 260 -4.41 8.97 -8.83
C ILE A 260 -4.52 10.05 -9.93
N GLY A 261 -4.49 11.29 -9.54
CA GLY A 261 -4.72 12.45 -10.41
C GLY A 261 -6.16 12.92 -10.34
N GLU A 262 -6.34 14.24 -10.48
CA GLU A 262 -7.61 14.93 -10.30
C GLU A 262 -8.71 14.37 -11.22
N GLU A 263 -8.39 14.22 -12.51
CA GLU A 263 -9.32 13.71 -13.52
C GLU A 263 -9.72 12.25 -13.25
N LEU A 264 -8.75 11.41 -12.84
CA LEU A 264 -8.99 9.99 -12.56
C LEU A 264 -9.72 9.76 -11.23
N VAL A 265 -9.52 10.62 -10.21
CA VAL A 265 -10.33 10.61 -8.99
C VAL A 265 -11.78 10.91 -9.32
N MET A 266 -12.03 11.90 -10.17
CA MET A 266 -13.37 12.26 -10.61
C MET A 266 -14.01 11.16 -11.48
N ALA A 267 -13.24 10.55 -12.39
CA ALA A 267 -13.72 9.44 -13.22
C ALA A 267 -14.11 8.23 -12.35
N GLY A 268 -13.27 7.88 -11.38
CA GLY A 268 -13.56 6.80 -10.43
C GLY A 268 -14.79 7.06 -9.57
N LEU A 269 -14.98 8.29 -9.08
CA LEU A 269 -16.21 8.66 -8.36
C LEU A 269 -17.45 8.54 -9.24
N LYS A 270 -17.39 9.02 -10.47
CA LYS A 270 -18.52 8.92 -11.42
C LYS A 270 -18.89 7.49 -11.78
N SER A 271 -17.93 6.57 -11.79
CA SER A 271 -18.19 5.17 -12.09
C SER A 271 -18.82 4.40 -10.92
N GLY A 272 -18.58 4.82 -9.67
CA GLY A 272 -19.00 4.10 -8.48
C GLY A 272 -20.00 4.81 -7.58
N VAL A 273 -20.38 6.06 -7.88
CA VAL A 273 -21.28 6.87 -7.04
C VAL A 273 -22.25 7.64 -7.94
N GLU A 274 -23.55 7.46 -7.76
CA GLU A 274 -24.61 8.19 -8.48
C GLU A 274 -24.92 9.50 -7.76
N ALA A 275 -24.39 10.62 -8.28
CA ALA A 275 -24.58 11.96 -7.72
C ALA A 275 -24.85 12.98 -8.84
N ASP A 276 -25.30 14.19 -8.47
CA ASP A 276 -25.54 15.28 -9.42
C ASP A 276 -24.27 16.11 -9.67
N PHE A 277 -23.40 16.21 -8.68
CA PHE A 277 -22.21 17.04 -8.72
C PHE A 277 -20.98 16.28 -8.27
N TYR A 278 -19.88 16.47 -9.00
CA TYR A 278 -18.57 15.87 -8.68
C TYR A 278 -17.49 16.93 -8.79
N THR A 279 -16.54 16.89 -7.89
CA THR A 279 -15.32 17.69 -7.96
C THR A 279 -14.15 16.92 -7.33
N SER A 280 -12.94 17.25 -7.72
CA SER A 280 -11.72 16.67 -7.18
C SER A 280 -10.60 17.68 -7.14
N VAL A 281 -9.62 17.45 -6.32
CA VAL A 281 -8.39 18.23 -6.21
C VAL A 281 -7.22 17.34 -5.84
N THR A 282 -6.11 17.46 -6.55
CA THR A 282 -4.82 16.89 -6.20
C THR A 282 -3.93 18.02 -5.65
N ARG A 283 -3.65 17.98 -4.35
CA ARG A 283 -2.81 19.00 -3.70
C ARG A 283 -1.35 18.85 -4.16
N PRO A 284 -0.56 19.93 -4.19
CA PRO A 284 0.88 19.81 -4.37
C PRO A 284 1.48 18.86 -3.31
N ALA A 285 2.50 18.11 -3.70
CA ALA A 285 3.18 17.22 -2.79
C ALA A 285 3.78 17.99 -1.61
N ALA A 286 3.63 17.46 -0.41
CA ALA A 286 4.19 17.98 0.82
C ALA A 286 5.24 17.02 1.38
N VAL A 287 6.02 17.50 2.35
CA VAL A 287 7.10 16.71 2.96
C VAL A 287 6.95 16.76 4.48
N TYR A 288 6.96 15.60 5.10
CA TYR A 288 7.03 15.49 6.55
C TYR A 288 8.20 14.62 6.97
N ARG A 289 9.09 15.17 7.78
CA ARG A 289 10.33 14.49 8.23
C ARG A 289 11.10 13.86 7.06
N GLY A 290 11.31 14.65 5.98
CA GLY A 290 12.04 14.20 4.80
C GLY A 290 11.30 13.21 3.88
N ASN A 291 10.09 12.81 4.21
CA ASN A 291 9.29 11.88 3.42
C ASN A 291 8.21 12.61 2.64
N PRO A 292 8.20 12.50 1.31
CA PRO A 292 7.15 13.08 0.47
C PRO A 292 5.81 12.35 0.66
N PHE A 293 4.74 13.12 0.60
CA PHE A 293 3.38 12.60 0.50
C PHE A 293 2.51 13.58 -0.30
N GLN A 294 1.41 13.09 -0.84
CA GLN A 294 0.46 13.89 -1.60
C GLN A 294 -0.96 13.50 -1.21
N VAL A 295 -1.82 14.50 -1.09
CA VAL A 295 -3.23 14.33 -0.71
C VAL A 295 -4.11 14.68 -1.88
N GLU A 296 -5.08 13.82 -2.14
CA GLU A 296 -6.11 14.01 -3.15
C GLU A 296 -7.48 13.89 -2.49
N VAL A 297 -8.40 14.74 -2.87
CA VAL A 297 -9.76 14.76 -2.36
C VAL A 297 -10.73 14.79 -3.52
N GLY A 298 -11.75 13.94 -3.47
CA GLY A 298 -12.88 13.95 -4.37
C GLY A 298 -14.18 14.11 -3.58
N LEU A 299 -15.14 14.82 -4.13
CA LEU A 299 -16.47 14.98 -3.57
C LEU A 299 -17.51 14.58 -4.61
N ALA A 300 -18.57 13.88 -4.15
CA ALA A 300 -19.78 13.65 -4.92
C ALA A 300 -20.97 14.08 -4.06
N TYR A 301 -21.90 14.84 -4.64
CA TYR A 301 -23.02 15.44 -3.91
C TYR A 301 -24.33 15.34 -4.68
N GLY A 302 -25.43 15.11 -3.96
CA GLY A 302 -26.78 15.04 -4.53
C GLY A 302 -27.12 13.72 -5.20
N GLY A 303 -28.03 13.74 -6.16
CA GLY A 303 -28.48 12.56 -6.90
C GLY A 303 -29.21 11.52 -6.03
N GLN A 304 -28.80 10.27 -6.13
CA GLN A 304 -29.38 9.14 -5.36
C GLN A 304 -28.78 9.00 -3.95
N LEU A 305 -27.90 9.92 -3.53
CA LEU A 305 -27.29 9.87 -2.20
C LEU A 305 -28.33 10.24 -1.11
N PRO A 306 -28.37 9.53 0.04
CA PRO A 306 -29.33 9.83 1.11
C PRO A 306 -29.03 11.20 1.73
N GLY A 307 -30.05 12.06 1.82
CA GLY A 307 -29.94 13.43 2.33
C GLY A 307 -29.99 13.55 3.85
N ASP A 308 -30.49 12.54 4.53
CA ASP A 308 -30.71 12.48 5.98
C ASP A 308 -29.68 11.61 6.73
N GLU A 309 -28.73 11.02 6.01
CA GLU A 309 -27.64 10.23 6.58
C GLU A 309 -26.36 11.04 6.74
N LEU A 310 -25.44 10.49 7.53
CA LEU A 310 -24.08 11.02 7.64
C LEU A 310 -23.30 10.81 6.32
N ALA A 311 -22.52 11.79 5.93
CA ALA A 311 -21.67 11.70 4.74
C ALA A 311 -20.81 10.43 4.74
N LYS A 312 -20.73 9.75 3.59
CA LYS A 312 -19.88 8.58 3.39
C LYS A 312 -18.44 9.02 3.16
N VAL A 313 -17.52 8.56 4.00
CA VAL A 313 -16.09 8.85 3.83
C VAL A 313 -15.37 7.62 3.32
N MET A 314 -14.79 7.72 2.13
CA MET A 314 -13.93 6.72 1.51
C MET A 314 -12.47 7.14 1.71
N ARG A 315 -11.67 6.29 2.32
CA ARG A 315 -10.27 6.60 2.65
C ARG A 315 -9.35 5.62 1.94
N PHE A 316 -8.31 6.15 1.34
CA PHE A 316 -7.34 5.36 0.59
C PHE A 316 -5.92 5.74 0.97
N ALA A 317 -5.05 4.74 0.98
CA ALA A 317 -3.61 4.92 1.05
C ALA A 317 -2.95 4.12 -0.07
N ASN A 318 -2.16 4.77 -0.90
CA ASN A 318 -1.53 4.16 -2.07
C ASN A 318 -2.54 3.36 -2.93
N ARG A 319 -3.74 3.93 -3.15
CA ARG A 319 -4.88 3.36 -3.91
C ARG A 319 -5.55 2.14 -3.25
N VAL A 320 -5.21 1.85 -1.98
CA VAL A 320 -5.82 0.75 -1.22
C VAL A 320 -6.90 1.28 -0.30
N PRO A 321 -8.12 0.71 -0.29
CA PRO A 321 -9.18 1.10 0.62
C PRO A 321 -8.79 0.86 2.09
N LEU A 322 -9.07 1.84 2.95
CA LEU A 322 -8.85 1.77 4.40
C LEU A 322 -10.18 1.58 5.11
N LEU A 323 -10.66 0.34 5.23
CA LEU A 323 -11.97 0.04 5.80
C LEU A 323 -11.99 0.05 7.34
N TYR A 324 -10.85 -0.12 8.00
CA TYR A 324 -10.76 -0.27 9.46
C TYR A 324 -10.10 0.93 10.14
N GLN A 325 -10.18 0.98 11.47
CA GLN A 325 -9.53 1.96 12.35
C GLN A 325 -9.86 3.44 12.03
N ASN A 326 -11.12 3.74 11.78
CA ASN A 326 -11.58 5.09 11.44
C ASN A 326 -11.18 6.13 12.49
N SER A 327 -11.33 5.83 13.78
CA SER A 327 -11.09 6.76 14.88
C SER A 327 -9.62 7.15 15.05
N ALA A 328 -8.69 6.27 14.69
CA ALA A 328 -7.25 6.53 14.78
C ALA A 328 -6.69 7.26 13.54
N CYS A 329 -7.47 7.35 12.46
CA CYS A 329 -7.01 7.87 11.17
C CYS A 329 -6.98 9.40 11.13
N ALA A 330 -5.85 9.98 10.71
CA ALA A 330 -5.71 11.42 10.53
C ALA A 330 -6.68 11.99 9.49
N VAL A 331 -6.96 11.24 8.41
CA VAL A 331 -7.94 11.62 7.39
C VAL A 331 -9.33 11.75 8.00
N THR A 332 -9.77 10.76 8.78
CA THR A 332 -11.08 10.84 9.46
C THR A 332 -11.14 12.04 10.40
N LYS A 333 -10.09 12.27 11.19
CA LYS A 333 -10.02 13.42 12.09
C LYS A 333 -10.11 14.74 11.34
N SER A 334 -9.43 14.88 10.21
CA SER A 334 -9.48 16.09 9.39
C SER A 334 -10.90 16.34 8.85
N VAL A 335 -11.60 15.31 8.38
CA VAL A 335 -12.99 15.45 7.93
C VAL A 335 -13.92 15.84 9.07
N LEU A 336 -13.78 15.22 10.24
CA LEU A 336 -14.58 15.52 11.43
C LEU A 336 -14.37 16.95 11.97
N THR A 337 -13.15 17.48 11.85
CA THR A 337 -12.79 18.82 12.34
C THR A 337 -13.04 19.93 11.32
N SER A 338 -13.32 19.59 10.06
CA SER A 338 -13.72 20.56 9.05
C SER A 338 -15.07 21.20 9.39
N ASN A 339 -15.21 22.52 9.17
CA ASN A 339 -16.45 23.22 9.43
C ASN A 339 -17.41 23.11 8.24
N TRP A 340 -18.13 22.00 8.17
CA TRP A 340 -19.08 21.73 7.08
C TRP A 340 -20.31 22.64 7.11
N ARG A 341 -20.62 23.26 8.26
CA ARG A 341 -21.72 24.23 8.39
C ARG A 341 -21.51 25.46 7.51
N SER A 342 -20.25 25.87 7.31
CA SER A 342 -19.92 27.00 6.41
C SER A 342 -20.23 26.70 4.94
N TYR A 343 -20.45 25.43 4.62
CA TYR A 343 -20.88 24.99 3.29
C TYR A 343 -22.36 24.58 3.22
N GLY A 344 -23.15 24.96 4.22
CA GLY A 344 -24.60 24.70 4.24
C GLY A 344 -25.02 23.31 4.71
N LEU A 345 -24.10 22.48 5.19
CA LEU A 345 -24.40 21.14 5.69
C LEU A 345 -24.63 21.15 7.21
N GLN A 346 -25.54 20.32 7.68
CA GLN A 346 -25.73 20.11 9.12
C GLN A 346 -24.58 19.26 9.68
N GLN A 347 -24.06 19.65 10.82
CA GLN A 347 -22.97 18.92 11.48
C GLN A 347 -23.11 19.04 12.99
N SER A 348 -23.21 17.92 13.70
CA SER A 348 -23.06 17.84 15.15
C SER A 348 -21.58 17.95 15.55
N LYS A 349 -21.32 18.42 16.77
CA LYS A 349 -19.94 18.59 17.25
C LYS A 349 -19.19 17.25 17.22
N GLY A 350 -18.06 17.23 16.48
CA GLY A 350 -17.21 16.03 16.36
C GLY A 350 -17.79 14.90 15.50
N ALA A 351 -18.84 15.15 14.75
CA ALA A 351 -19.46 14.19 13.84
C ALA A 351 -19.16 14.53 12.36
N LEU A 352 -19.45 13.59 11.48
CA LEU A 352 -19.51 13.84 10.05
C LEU A 352 -20.69 14.76 9.73
N PRO A 353 -20.65 15.50 8.61
CA PRO A 353 -21.83 16.26 8.18
C PRO A 353 -22.96 15.33 7.76
N THR A 354 -24.20 15.76 7.94
CA THR A 354 -25.40 15.10 7.42
C THR A 354 -25.72 15.70 6.05
N GLY A 355 -26.00 14.84 5.09
CA GLY A 355 -26.38 15.26 3.74
C GLY A 355 -25.95 14.25 2.67
N PRO A 356 -26.43 14.43 1.42
CA PRO A 356 -26.16 13.55 0.29
C PRO A 356 -24.71 13.74 -0.21
N LEU A 357 -23.72 13.37 0.59
CA LEU A 357 -22.31 13.67 0.35
C LEU A 357 -21.44 12.43 0.49
N VAL A 358 -20.61 12.19 -0.51
CA VAL A 358 -19.48 11.26 -0.47
C VAL A 358 -18.18 12.06 -0.50
N ILE A 359 -17.28 11.74 0.41
CA ILE A 359 -15.96 12.34 0.52
C ILE A 359 -14.92 11.23 0.29
N LEU A 360 -14.18 11.33 -0.80
CA LEU A 360 -13.03 10.48 -1.08
C LEU A 360 -11.76 11.22 -0.65
N VAL A 361 -10.91 10.57 0.15
CA VAL A 361 -9.58 11.09 0.47
C VAL A 361 -8.55 10.01 0.20
N HIS A 362 -7.57 10.33 -0.63
CA HIS A 362 -6.44 9.48 -0.96
C HIS A 362 -5.13 10.12 -0.48
N ILE A 363 -4.25 9.31 0.10
CA ILE A 363 -2.88 9.69 0.44
C ILE A 363 -1.92 8.81 -0.36
N ALA A 364 -1.12 9.45 -1.21
CA ALA A 364 0.05 8.85 -1.84
C ALA A 364 1.28 9.10 -0.97
N SER A 365 1.98 8.06 -0.54
CA SER A 365 3.15 8.18 0.34
C SER A 365 4.09 6.99 0.21
N VAL A 366 5.35 7.19 0.56
CA VAL A 366 6.36 6.11 0.64
C VAL A 366 6.21 5.28 1.93
N TRP A 367 5.49 5.81 2.93
CA TRP A 367 5.32 5.22 4.26
C TRP A 367 3.83 5.07 4.63
N VAL A 368 3.09 4.27 3.90
CA VAL A 368 1.68 3.95 4.22
C VAL A 368 1.46 2.44 4.13
#